data_a2a0e3035868ec43dbd7eb4928e00b0b
#
_entry.id   a2a0e3035868ec43dbd7eb4928e00b0b
#
_cell.length_a   1.000
_cell.length_b   1.000
_cell.length_c   1.000
_cell.angle_alpha   90.00
_cell.angle_beta   90.00
_cell.angle_gamma   90.00
#
_symmetry.space_group_name_H-M   'P 1'
#
loop_
_entity.id
_entity.type
_entity.pdbx_description
1 polymer ?
#
loop_
_entity_poly.entity_id
_entity_poly.type
_entity_poly.pdbx_seq_one_letter_code
_entity_poly.pdbx_strand_id
1 'polypeptide(L)'
;MENNNQKGDNEGFLAQASQLSNLVNYQEGSVVSRTLINKNVGTVTLFAFAEGQGLSEHTAPFDALVYVFDGEADVTISGKILRVKKGEMTILPANAPHALKAIQPFKMMLIMIRA
;
A
#
# COMPACT_ATOMS: atom_id res chain seq x y z
N MET A 1 27.45 -0.25 -5.66
CA MET A 1 26.74 -0.25 -5.69
C MET A 1 26.18 -0.09 -5.42
N GLU A 2 26.15 0.08 -5.30
CA GLU A 2 25.30 0.16 -5.08
C GLU A 2 24.51 0.25 -4.94
N ASN A 3 24.31 0.09 -4.71
CA ASN A 3 23.37 0.02 -4.61
C ASN A 3 22.74 0.48 -4.47
N ASN A 4 22.64 0.76 -4.58
CA ASN A 4 21.88 1.23 -4.31
C ASN A 4 20.54 1.13 -4.67
N ASN A 5 19.92 0.35 -4.07
CA ASN A 5 18.60 -0.09 -4.50
C ASN A 5 17.56 1.00 -4.32
N GLN A 6 17.68 1.75 -3.26
CA GLN A 6 16.75 2.85 -3.00
C GLN A 6 16.83 3.93 -4.06
N LYS A 7 18.02 4.17 -4.55
CA LYS A 7 18.17 5.10 -5.65
C LYS A 7 17.39 4.59 -6.87
N GLY A 8 17.44 3.28 -7.12
CA GLY A 8 16.72 2.68 -8.23
C GLY A 8 15.22 2.67 -8.03
N ASP A 9 14.76 2.65 -6.76
CA ASP A 9 13.34 2.51 -6.49
C ASP A 9 12.50 3.64 -7.07
N ASN A 10 12.97 4.89 -7.00
CA ASN A 10 12.17 6.01 -7.49
C ASN A 10 12.83 6.79 -8.63
N GLU A 11 14.00 6.39 -9.05
CA GLU A 11 14.74 7.14 -10.05
C GLU A 11 13.98 7.26 -11.37
N GLY A 12 13.31 6.18 -11.79
CA GLY A 12 12.54 6.18 -13.03
C GLY A 12 11.24 6.95 -12.96
N PHE A 13 10.82 7.40 -11.78
CA PHE A 13 9.55 8.11 -11.60
C PHE A 13 9.75 9.61 -11.43
N LEU A 14 11.00 10.03 -11.19
CA LEU A 14 11.28 11.45 -10.93
C LEU A 14 11.01 12.27 -12.20
N ALA A 15 10.21 13.33 -12.03
CA ALA A 15 9.90 14.27 -13.09
C ALA A 15 9.26 13.63 -14.32
N GLN A 16 8.51 12.54 -14.12
CA GLN A 16 7.81 11.84 -15.18
C GLN A 16 6.40 11.53 -14.77
N ALA A 17 5.50 11.46 -15.76
CA ALA A 17 4.14 11.02 -15.55
C ALA A 17 4.09 9.50 -15.72
N SER A 18 3.41 8.80 -14.80
CA SER A 18 3.28 7.35 -14.85
C SER A 18 1.85 6.95 -14.54
N GLN A 19 1.38 5.90 -15.20
CA GLN A 19 0.11 5.28 -14.88
C GLN A 19 0.29 4.44 -13.63
N LEU A 20 -0.37 4.82 -12.55
CA LEU A 20 -0.20 4.16 -11.25
C LEU A 20 -0.46 2.65 -11.35
N SER A 21 -1.51 2.27 -12.06
CA SER A 21 -1.91 0.87 -12.17
C SER A 21 -0.91 0.02 -12.95
N ASN A 22 0.01 0.62 -13.69
CA ASN A 22 1.03 -0.11 -14.43
C ASN A 22 2.31 -0.32 -13.63
N LEU A 23 2.41 0.26 -12.44
CA LEU A 23 3.65 0.23 -11.67
C LEU A 23 3.76 -1.00 -10.79
N VAL A 24 2.68 -1.72 -10.56
CA VAL A 24 2.68 -2.95 -9.79
C VAL A 24 1.66 -3.90 -10.40
N ASN A 25 2.00 -5.18 -10.50
CA ASN A 25 1.16 -6.18 -11.14
C ASN A 25 0.76 -7.27 -10.16
N TYR A 26 -0.42 -7.82 -10.34
CA TYR A 26 -0.85 -8.99 -9.58
C TYR A 26 0.04 -10.19 -9.90
N GLN A 27 0.32 -10.98 -8.89
CA GLN A 27 1.01 -12.24 -9.03
C GLN A 27 0.24 -13.26 -8.21
N GLU A 28 -0.17 -14.34 -8.86
CA GLU A 28 -1.00 -15.36 -8.22
C GLU A 28 -0.39 -15.83 -6.91
N GLY A 29 -1.23 -15.90 -5.86
CA GLY A 29 -0.80 -16.39 -4.55
C GLY A 29 0.12 -15.44 -3.79
N SER A 30 0.23 -14.19 -4.23
CA SER A 30 1.25 -13.30 -3.67
C SER A 30 0.72 -11.92 -3.35
N VAL A 31 1.47 -11.22 -2.49
CA VAL A 31 1.38 -9.77 -2.31
C VAL A 31 2.65 -9.20 -2.92
N VAL A 32 2.49 -8.35 -3.92
CA VAL A 32 3.62 -7.70 -4.59
C VAL A 32 3.68 -6.25 -4.11
N SER A 33 4.87 -5.78 -3.77
CA SER A 33 5.03 -4.40 -3.33
C SER A 33 6.12 -3.70 -4.13
N ARG A 34 5.98 -2.37 -4.25
CA ARG A 34 6.97 -1.54 -4.92
C ARG A 34 7.05 -0.21 -4.20
N THR A 35 8.21 0.10 -3.66
CA THR A 35 8.41 1.34 -2.93
C THR A 35 8.76 2.46 -3.91
N LEU A 36 8.00 3.55 -3.86
CA LEU A 36 8.23 4.71 -4.72
C LEU A 36 9.10 5.75 -4.02
N ILE A 37 8.83 6.00 -2.74
CA ILE A 37 9.59 6.96 -1.93
C ILE A 37 9.87 6.31 -0.59
N ASN A 38 11.13 6.36 -0.16
CA ASN A 38 11.54 5.80 1.13
C ASN A 38 12.46 6.82 1.81
N LYS A 39 11.92 7.49 2.83
CA LYS A 39 12.64 8.49 3.62
C LYS A 39 12.47 8.19 5.10
N ASN A 40 13.31 8.81 5.92
CA ASN A 40 13.21 8.62 7.37
C ASN A 40 11.85 9.08 7.90
N VAL A 41 11.27 10.11 7.30
CA VAL A 41 10.01 10.69 7.75
C VAL A 41 8.79 10.01 7.16
N GLY A 42 8.96 9.12 6.18
CA GLY A 42 7.81 8.44 5.61
C GLY A 42 8.11 7.67 4.36
N THR A 43 7.13 6.86 3.95
CA THR A 43 7.25 6.01 2.77
C THR A 43 5.99 6.12 1.92
N VAL A 44 6.17 5.88 0.62
CA VAL A 44 5.05 5.69 -0.31
C VAL A 44 5.31 4.37 -1.02
N THR A 45 4.41 3.41 -0.83
CA THR A 45 4.57 2.05 -1.36
C THR A 45 3.29 1.62 -2.07
N LEU A 46 3.45 1.00 -3.24
CA LEU A 46 2.33 0.39 -3.94
C LEU A 46 2.28 -1.10 -3.61
N PHE A 47 1.07 -1.62 -3.52
CA PHE A 47 0.84 -3.05 -3.29
C PHE A 47 -0.16 -3.59 -4.28
N ALA A 48 0.06 -4.82 -4.74
CA ALA A 48 -0.93 -5.57 -5.49
C ALA A 48 -1.18 -6.87 -4.74
N PHE A 49 -2.43 -7.07 -4.30
CA PHE A 49 -2.83 -8.25 -3.53
C PHE A 49 -3.61 -9.19 -4.44
N ALA A 50 -3.11 -10.41 -4.61
CA ALA A 50 -3.90 -11.45 -5.28
C ALA A 50 -5.08 -11.84 -4.39
N GLU A 51 -6.11 -12.41 -5.01
CA GLU A 51 -7.28 -12.89 -4.28
C GLU A 51 -6.86 -13.81 -3.13
N GLY A 52 -7.45 -13.61 -1.96
CA GLY A 52 -7.19 -14.41 -0.77
C GLY A 52 -5.99 -13.94 0.06
N GLN A 53 -5.17 -13.05 -0.47
CA GLN A 53 -4.01 -12.54 0.24
C GLN A 53 -4.39 -11.37 1.14
N GLY A 54 -3.52 -11.02 2.07
CA GLY A 54 -3.77 -9.90 2.97
C GLY A 54 -2.59 -9.61 3.86
N LEU A 55 -2.81 -8.70 4.79
CA LEU A 55 -1.87 -8.38 5.85
C LEU A 55 -2.56 -8.64 7.17
N SER A 56 -1.93 -9.45 8.04
CA SER A 56 -2.52 -9.80 9.32
C SER A 56 -2.58 -8.58 10.24
N GLU A 57 -3.40 -8.69 11.28
CA GLU A 57 -3.62 -7.58 12.20
C GLU A 57 -2.33 -7.16 12.88
N HIS A 58 -2.08 -5.87 12.90
CA HIS A 58 -0.92 -5.27 13.55
C HIS A 58 -1.22 -3.80 13.83
N THR A 59 -0.31 -3.15 14.56
CA THR A 59 -0.41 -1.72 14.86
C THR A 59 0.84 -1.01 14.38
N ALA A 60 0.72 0.29 14.16
CA ALA A 60 1.85 1.14 13.85
C ALA A 60 1.71 2.43 14.67
N PRO A 61 2.83 3.04 15.10
CA PRO A 61 2.78 4.23 15.97
C PRO A 61 2.55 5.53 15.20
N PHE A 62 2.11 5.47 13.96
CA PHE A 62 1.87 6.66 13.12
C PHE A 62 0.69 6.40 12.21
N ASP A 63 0.07 7.50 11.74
CA ASP A 63 -1.04 7.41 10.80
C ASP A 63 -0.55 6.94 9.44
N ALA A 64 -1.41 6.17 8.74
CA ALA A 64 -1.11 5.71 7.39
C ALA A 64 -2.35 5.90 6.52
N LEU A 65 -2.13 6.31 5.27
CA LEU A 65 -3.22 6.51 4.32
C LEU A 65 -3.21 5.36 3.31
N VAL A 66 -4.36 4.72 3.14
CA VAL A 66 -4.58 3.68 2.14
C VAL A 66 -5.45 4.26 1.03
N TYR A 67 -4.94 4.25 -0.19
CA TYR A 67 -5.70 4.68 -1.37
C TYR A 67 -5.81 3.49 -2.34
N VAL A 68 -7.02 3.04 -2.61
CA VAL A 68 -7.26 1.89 -3.50
C VAL A 68 -7.41 2.40 -4.92
N PHE A 69 -6.58 1.91 -5.82
CA PHE A 69 -6.64 2.36 -7.22
C PHE A 69 -6.99 1.25 -8.21
N ASP A 70 -7.24 0.04 -7.70
CA ASP A 70 -7.78 -1.06 -8.50
C ASP A 70 -8.45 -2.05 -7.56
N GLY A 71 -9.61 -2.59 -7.95
CA GLY A 71 -10.33 -3.55 -7.14
C GLY A 71 -10.96 -2.95 -5.89
N GLU A 72 -11.15 -3.79 -4.88
CA GLU A 72 -11.74 -3.40 -3.58
C GLU A 72 -11.01 -4.13 -2.47
N ALA A 73 -10.79 -3.44 -1.36
CA ALA A 73 -10.11 -3.99 -0.21
C ALA A 73 -11.04 -4.04 0.99
N ASP A 74 -10.97 -5.13 1.76
CA ASP A 74 -11.58 -5.17 3.10
C ASP A 74 -10.51 -4.72 4.08
N VAL A 75 -10.74 -3.60 4.75
CA VAL A 75 -9.82 -3.02 5.72
C VAL A 75 -10.50 -3.09 7.07
N THR A 76 -9.88 -3.79 8.03
CA THR A 76 -10.41 -3.91 9.38
C THR A 76 -9.62 -2.96 10.27
N ILE A 77 -10.33 -2.06 10.95
CA ILE A 77 -9.71 -1.10 11.86
C ILE A 77 -10.42 -1.22 13.21
N SER A 78 -9.67 -1.59 14.24
CA SER A 78 -10.21 -1.78 15.60
C SER A 78 -11.45 -2.69 15.59
N GLY A 79 -11.38 -3.76 14.81
CA GLY A 79 -12.46 -4.75 14.73
C GLY A 79 -13.59 -4.39 13.78
N LYS A 80 -13.57 -3.20 13.18
CA LYS A 80 -14.63 -2.77 12.25
C LYS A 80 -14.15 -2.92 10.81
N ILE A 81 -14.93 -3.61 9.99
CA ILE A 81 -14.59 -3.85 8.59
C ILE A 81 -15.13 -2.72 7.72
N LEU A 82 -14.22 -2.15 6.90
CA LEU A 82 -14.56 -1.15 5.90
C LEU A 82 -14.29 -1.73 4.52
N ARG A 83 -15.19 -1.54 3.57
CA ARG A 83 -14.93 -1.87 2.18
C ARG A 83 -14.45 -0.59 1.48
N VAL A 84 -13.19 -0.57 1.06
CA VAL A 84 -12.59 0.58 0.37
C VAL A 84 -12.51 0.23 -1.10
N LYS A 85 -13.22 0.98 -1.94
CA LYS A 85 -13.36 0.70 -3.37
C LYS A 85 -12.40 1.55 -4.17
N LYS A 86 -12.20 1.16 -5.43
CA LYS A 86 -11.35 1.90 -6.36
C LYS A 86 -11.69 3.39 -6.32
N GLY A 87 -10.68 4.21 -6.14
CA GLY A 87 -10.83 5.67 -6.05
C GLY A 87 -11.11 6.19 -4.66
N GLU A 88 -11.26 5.29 -3.67
CA GLU A 88 -11.53 5.67 -2.29
C GLU A 88 -10.28 5.48 -1.44
N MET A 89 -10.27 6.13 -0.30
CA MET A 89 -9.16 6.02 0.64
C MET A 89 -9.69 5.92 2.07
N THR A 90 -8.84 5.42 2.97
CA THR A 90 -9.07 5.50 4.40
C THR A 90 -7.75 5.77 5.11
N ILE A 91 -7.84 6.27 6.34
CA ILE A 91 -6.66 6.48 7.17
C ILE A 91 -6.68 5.45 8.29
N LEU A 92 -5.55 4.74 8.42
CA LEU A 92 -5.33 3.81 9.52
C LEU A 92 -4.77 4.64 10.68
N PRO A 93 -5.53 4.83 11.76
CA PRO A 93 -5.07 5.70 12.85
C PRO A 93 -3.86 5.10 13.56
N ALA A 94 -2.98 5.97 14.05
CA ALA A 94 -1.84 5.54 14.85
C ALA A 94 -2.31 4.68 16.02
N ASN A 95 -1.62 3.57 16.24
CA ASN A 95 -1.83 2.66 17.37
C ASN A 95 -3.16 1.90 17.34
N ALA A 96 -3.98 2.05 16.31
CA ALA A 96 -5.21 1.26 16.16
C ALA A 96 -4.88 -0.04 15.41
N PRO A 97 -5.34 -1.20 15.92
CA PRO A 97 -5.10 -2.46 15.20
C PRO A 97 -5.78 -2.43 13.85
N HIS A 98 -5.09 -2.90 12.82
CA HIS A 98 -5.65 -2.92 11.47
C HIS A 98 -5.16 -4.14 10.70
N ALA A 99 -5.98 -4.59 9.75
CA ALA A 99 -5.68 -5.71 8.87
C ALA A 99 -6.29 -5.44 7.50
N LEU A 100 -5.73 -6.08 6.47
CA LEU A 100 -6.26 -5.97 5.11
C LEU A 100 -6.50 -7.37 4.56
N LYS A 101 -7.53 -7.49 3.71
CA LYS A 101 -7.89 -8.76 3.09
C LYS A 101 -8.38 -8.53 1.68
N ALA A 102 -7.86 -9.33 0.75
CA ALA A 102 -8.27 -9.29 -0.65
C ALA A 102 -9.34 -10.35 -0.89
N ILE A 103 -10.61 -9.96 -0.76
CA ILE A 103 -11.72 -10.81 -1.17
C ILE A 103 -11.65 -10.98 -2.68
N GLN A 104 -11.26 -9.94 -3.37
CA GLN A 104 -10.90 -9.97 -4.80
C GLN A 104 -9.55 -9.27 -4.93
N PRO A 105 -8.85 -9.43 -6.05
CA PRO A 105 -7.56 -8.74 -6.22
C PRO A 105 -7.74 -7.23 -6.11
N PHE A 106 -6.80 -6.56 -5.45
CA PHE A 106 -6.84 -5.11 -5.38
C PHE A 106 -5.43 -4.54 -5.33
N LYS A 107 -5.31 -3.28 -5.77
CA LYS A 107 -4.06 -2.53 -5.68
C LYS A 107 -4.29 -1.29 -4.85
N MET A 108 -3.31 -0.97 -4.02
CA MET A 108 -3.39 0.21 -3.16
C MET A 108 -2.06 0.92 -3.07
N MET A 109 -2.13 2.20 -2.72
CA MET A 109 -0.97 3.00 -2.35
C MET A 109 -1.03 3.24 -0.85
N LEU A 110 0.07 2.95 -0.17
CA LEU A 110 0.18 3.15 1.27
C LEU A 110 1.17 4.29 1.52
N ILE A 111 0.69 5.32 2.21
CA ILE A 111 1.53 6.47 2.59
C ILE A 111 1.64 6.47 4.10
N MET A 112 2.87 6.37 4.61
CA MET A 112 3.12 6.40 6.04
C MET A 112 3.95 7.63 6.38
N ILE A 113 3.50 8.38 7.37
CA ILE A 113 4.20 9.58 7.84
C ILE A 113 4.67 9.30 9.26
N ARG A 114 5.99 9.34 9.45
CA ARG A 114 6.63 8.98 10.72
C ARG A 114 7.01 10.19 11.57
N ALA A 115 6.41 11.31 11.30
CA ALA A 115 6.74 12.52 12.03
C ALA A 115 5.98 12.63 13.34
#